data_c30722f0190b848375f96d87167b2de7
#
_entry.id   c30722f0190b848375f96d87167b2de7
#
_cell.length_a   1.000
_cell.length_b   1.000
_cell.length_c   1.000
_cell.angle_alpha   90.00
_cell.angle_beta   90.00
_cell.angle_gamma   90.00
#
_symmetry.space_group_name_H-M   'P 1'
#
loop_
_entity.id
_entity.type
_entity.pdbx_description
1 polymer ?
#
loop_
_entity_poly.entity_id
_entity_poly.type
_entity_poly.pdbx_seq_one_letter_code
_entity_poly.pdbx_strand_id
1 'polypeptide(L)'
;MGSSPSTPPKKQIVNKYHDVTQDKVREAKERQVQKQERQKKEKEERRKRLKQDRNKKRQELRNYRFGNIHGQHYFAGLDIRDMQEGGLRIGLFGPAGSGKSSFINTCERAMKQGLRRGNADIQTAYGEGTIVLQEYLDDIDNDFCLVDTRGFFQHNIDELTALADIVHGRIRPGQEVKFGRSADKEEIDEYFPNWLHAIIIVLSATDPRLQDGHTHRNNLKIVRDFMRRRVVTVITHHDRIHESQEEDILAKASAATGSALDHIFFVANYHIDKKETDYNTEMGALEVMKSALHVAERYVKMHKLQELADREDEAIV
;
A
#
# COMPACT_ATOMS: atom_id res chain seq x y z
N MET A 1 -40.97 -19.39 83.78
CA MET A 1 -39.76 -18.58 83.68
C MET A 1 -39.31 -18.60 82.19
N GLY A 2 -39.64 -17.53 81.48
CA GLY A 2 -39.33 -17.43 80.07
C GLY A 2 -38.01 -16.67 79.91
N SER A 3 -37.01 -17.30 79.26
CA SER A 3 -35.80 -16.62 78.87
C SER A 3 -35.96 -16.05 77.48
N SER A 4 -35.93 -14.74 77.37
CA SER A 4 -35.94 -13.97 76.13
C SER A 4 -34.60 -14.14 75.37
N PRO A 5 -34.60 -14.29 74.07
CA PRO A 5 -33.30 -14.37 73.31
C PRO A 5 -32.68 -12.97 73.27
N SER A 6 -31.42 -12.88 73.70
CA SER A 6 -30.61 -11.65 73.63
C SER A 6 -30.25 -11.28 72.21
N THR A 7 -30.76 -10.13 71.76
CA THR A 7 -30.40 -9.52 70.49
C THR A 7 -28.91 -9.13 70.51
N PRO A 8 -28.07 -9.46 69.53
CA PRO A 8 -26.65 -9.06 69.53
C PRO A 8 -26.53 -7.52 69.36
N PRO A 9 -25.51 -6.92 70.01
CA PRO A 9 -25.36 -5.46 70.03
C PRO A 9 -25.14 -4.87 68.64
N LYS A 10 -25.87 -3.79 68.31
CA LYS A 10 -25.83 -3.11 67.02
C LYS A 10 -24.40 -2.82 66.46
N LYS A 11 -23.41 -2.62 67.27
CA LYS A 11 -21.99 -2.42 66.87
C LYS A 11 -21.36 -3.63 66.15
N GLN A 12 -21.68 -4.86 66.49
CA GLN A 12 -21.14 -6.05 65.83
C GLN A 12 -21.73 -6.28 64.46
N ILE A 13 -22.98 -5.87 64.24
CA ILE A 13 -23.64 -5.94 62.91
C ILE A 13 -23.00 -4.95 61.93
N VAL A 14 -22.77 -3.69 62.38
CA VAL A 14 -22.15 -2.63 61.54
C VAL A 14 -20.73 -3.03 61.12
N ASN A 15 -19.89 -3.56 62.01
CA ASN A 15 -18.53 -4.01 61.65
C ASN A 15 -18.55 -5.14 60.62
N LYS A 16 -19.46 -6.10 60.75
CA LYS A 16 -19.56 -7.24 59.81
C LYS A 16 -19.97 -6.79 58.40
N TYR A 17 -20.82 -5.81 58.27
CA TYR A 17 -21.18 -5.20 56.97
C TYR A 17 -20.04 -4.39 56.37
N HIS A 18 -19.26 -3.71 57.19
CA HIS A 18 -18.12 -2.91 56.76
C HIS A 18 -17.01 -3.83 56.22
N ASP A 19 -16.69 -4.95 56.88
CA ASP A 19 -15.69 -5.94 56.42
C ASP A 19 -16.11 -6.57 55.10
N VAL A 20 -17.37 -7.01 54.95
CA VAL A 20 -17.87 -7.61 53.72
C VAL A 20 -17.83 -6.62 52.54
N THR A 21 -18.00 -5.33 52.81
CA THR A 21 -17.92 -4.30 51.75
C THR A 21 -16.47 -4.04 51.34
N GLN A 22 -15.54 -4.04 52.27
CA GLN A 22 -14.09 -3.91 51.98
C GLN A 22 -13.55 -5.10 51.23
N ASP A 23 -13.95 -6.31 51.57
CA ASP A 23 -13.54 -7.54 50.85
C ASP A 23 -14.03 -7.53 49.39
N LYS A 24 -15.29 -7.15 49.15
CA LYS A 24 -15.85 -7.00 47.79
C LYS A 24 -15.08 -5.96 46.96
N VAL A 25 -14.73 -4.83 47.58
CA VAL A 25 -13.95 -3.78 46.90
C VAL A 25 -12.53 -4.27 46.58
N ARG A 26 -11.91 -5.04 47.47
CA ARG A 26 -10.62 -5.63 47.28
C ARG A 26 -10.64 -6.66 46.12
N GLU A 27 -11.58 -7.61 46.13
CA GLU A 27 -11.79 -8.57 45.06
C GLU A 27 -12.02 -7.90 43.69
N ALA A 28 -12.83 -6.83 43.65
CA ALA A 28 -13.08 -6.08 42.42
C ALA A 28 -11.82 -5.43 41.90
N LYS A 29 -10.96 -4.87 42.74
CA LYS A 29 -9.66 -4.31 42.36
C LYS A 29 -8.72 -5.40 41.84
N GLU A 30 -8.63 -6.54 42.52
CA GLU A 30 -7.79 -7.67 42.11
C GLU A 30 -8.23 -8.19 40.72
N ARG A 31 -9.54 -8.36 40.49
CA ARG A 31 -10.08 -8.74 39.16
C ARG A 31 -9.75 -7.70 38.10
N GLN A 32 -9.81 -6.41 38.43
CA GLN A 32 -9.46 -5.34 37.49
C GLN A 32 -7.97 -5.36 37.15
N VAL A 33 -7.08 -5.57 38.13
CA VAL A 33 -5.63 -5.72 37.91
C VAL A 33 -5.34 -6.94 37.03
N GLN A 34 -5.91 -8.10 37.34
CA GLN A 34 -5.74 -9.32 36.54
C GLN A 34 -6.23 -9.14 35.11
N LYS A 35 -7.36 -8.44 34.90
CA LYS A 35 -7.88 -8.11 33.56
C LYS A 35 -6.91 -7.22 32.79
N GLN A 36 -6.33 -6.21 33.45
CA GLN A 36 -5.35 -5.31 32.82
C GLN A 36 -4.05 -6.05 32.48
N GLU A 37 -3.55 -6.91 33.35
CA GLU A 37 -2.36 -7.72 33.09
C GLU A 37 -2.57 -8.69 31.92
N ARG A 38 -3.73 -9.35 31.86
CA ARG A 38 -4.10 -10.22 30.75
C ARG A 38 -4.15 -9.48 29.43
N GLN A 39 -4.81 -8.31 29.41
CA GLN A 39 -4.88 -7.46 28.23
C GLN A 39 -3.49 -6.98 27.78
N LYS A 40 -2.62 -6.64 28.74
CA LYS A 40 -1.23 -6.26 28.46
C LYS A 40 -0.44 -7.41 27.81
N LYS A 41 -0.56 -8.62 28.35
CA LYS A 41 0.08 -9.82 27.78
C LYS A 41 -0.43 -10.14 26.39
N GLU A 42 -1.74 -10.14 26.17
CA GLU A 42 -2.37 -10.35 24.86
C GLU A 42 -1.89 -9.32 23.82
N LYS A 43 -1.83 -8.04 24.21
CA LYS A 43 -1.31 -6.96 23.36
C LYS A 43 0.17 -7.15 22.99
N GLU A 44 0.99 -7.59 23.95
CA GLU A 44 2.41 -7.84 23.73
C GLU A 44 2.63 -9.06 22.81
N GLU A 45 1.88 -10.14 23.01
CA GLU A 45 1.94 -11.31 22.14
C GLU A 45 1.48 -10.98 20.70
N ARG A 46 0.39 -10.22 20.56
CA ARG A 46 -0.07 -9.74 19.25
C ARG A 46 1.01 -8.91 18.56
N ARG A 47 1.68 -8.01 19.31
CA ARG A 47 2.77 -7.19 18.77
C ARG A 47 3.96 -8.05 18.32
N LYS A 48 4.31 -9.10 19.07
CA LYS A 48 5.39 -10.04 18.72
C LYS A 48 5.06 -10.79 17.43
N ARG A 49 3.84 -11.33 17.31
CA ARG A 49 3.38 -12.02 16.08
C ARG A 49 3.44 -11.08 14.89
N LEU A 50 2.85 -9.89 15.00
CA LEU A 50 2.84 -8.90 13.93
C LEU A 50 4.26 -8.50 13.48
N LYS A 51 5.20 -8.37 14.43
CA LYS A 51 6.62 -8.14 14.11
C LYS A 51 7.24 -9.29 13.33
N GLN A 52 6.92 -10.53 13.70
CA GLN A 52 7.43 -11.72 13.01
C GLN A 52 6.87 -11.80 11.58
N ASP A 53 5.57 -11.65 11.42
CA ASP A 53 4.89 -11.69 10.13
C ASP A 53 5.40 -10.59 9.19
N ARG A 54 5.56 -9.36 9.71
CA ARG A 54 6.15 -8.25 8.99
C ARG A 54 7.60 -8.55 8.56
N ASN A 55 8.42 -9.12 9.44
CA ASN A 55 9.80 -9.47 9.11
C ASN A 55 9.86 -10.54 8.01
N LYS A 56 9.00 -11.57 8.10
CA LYS A 56 8.89 -12.61 7.09
C LYS A 56 8.51 -12.01 5.72
N LYS A 57 7.45 -11.21 5.67
CA LYS A 57 7.00 -10.58 4.43
C LYS A 57 8.04 -9.62 3.84
N ARG A 58 8.73 -8.84 4.69
CA ARG A 58 9.86 -8.01 4.27
C ARG A 58 10.95 -8.85 3.62
N GLN A 59 11.33 -9.97 4.23
CA GLN A 59 12.36 -10.84 3.69
C GLN A 59 11.96 -11.47 2.36
N GLU A 60 10.70 -11.87 2.22
CA GLU A 60 10.14 -12.35 0.95
C GLU A 60 10.30 -11.31 -0.15
N LEU A 61 9.95 -10.04 0.10
CA LEU A 61 10.07 -8.96 -0.88
C LEU A 61 11.51 -8.54 -1.16
N ARG A 62 12.38 -8.55 -0.14
CA ARG A 62 13.81 -8.26 -0.33
C ARG A 62 14.52 -9.32 -1.17
N ASN A 63 14.09 -10.55 -1.05
CA ASN A 63 14.63 -11.70 -1.82
C ASN A 63 13.79 -11.99 -3.07
N TYR A 64 12.89 -11.08 -3.43
CA TYR A 64 12.05 -11.29 -4.59
C TYR A 64 12.91 -11.40 -5.86
N ARG A 65 12.63 -12.43 -6.65
CA ARG A 65 13.12 -12.59 -8.02
C ARG A 65 11.93 -12.74 -8.95
N PHE A 66 12.04 -12.23 -10.16
CA PHE A 66 10.96 -12.29 -11.13
C PHE A 66 10.47 -13.75 -11.30
N GLY A 67 9.16 -13.91 -11.22
CA GLY A 67 8.49 -15.22 -11.28
C GLY A 67 8.28 -15.92 -9.94
N ASN A 68 8.76 -15.36 -8.82
CA ASN A 68 8.64 -16.02 -7.50
C ASN A 68 7.24 -15.91 -6.89
N ILE A 69 6.40 -14.96 -7.32
CA ILE A 69 5.05 -14.78 -6.75
C ILE A 69 4.11 -15.93 -7.15
N HIS A 70 4.12 -16.30 -8.43
CA HIS A 70 3.24 -17.36 -8.97
C HIS A 70 3.90 -18.74 -9.03
N GLY A 71 5.23 -18.81 -8.78
CA GLY A 71 6.01 -20.03 -8.84
C GLY A 71 6.59 -20.34 -10.24
N GLN A 72 7.59 -21.22 -10.27
CA GLN A 72 8.41 -21.48 -11.46
C GLN A 72 7.63 -21.95 -12.69
N HIS A 73 6.52 -22.68 -12.50
CA HIS A 73 5.72 -23.19 -13.62
C HIS A 73 4.79 -22.15 -14.27
N TYR A 74 4.63 -20.98 -13.65
CA TYR A 74 3.69 -19.96 -14.13
C TYR A 74 4.06 -19.42 -15.51
N PHE A 75 5.37 -19.34 -15.81
CA PHE A 75 5.94 -18.86 -17.08
C PHE A 75 6.46 -19.99 -17.96
N ALA A 76 6.08 -21.25 -17.70
CA ALA A 76 6.57 -22.37 -18.49
C ALA A 76 6.28 -22.17 -19.98
N GLY A 77 7.31 -22.37 -20.81
CA GLY A 77 7.22 -22.23 -22.27
C GLY A 77 7.36 -20.78 -22.80
N LEU A 78 7.51 -19.79 -21.92
CA LEU A 78 7.70 -18.39 -22.30
C LEU A 78 9.17 -17.94 -22.15
N ASP A 79 9.64 -17.11 -23.06
CA ASP A 79 10.95 -16.45 -22.92
C ASP A 79 10.82 -15.22 -22.02
N ILE A 80 11.38 -15.32 -20.81
CA ILE A 80 11.34 -14.29 -19.78
C ILE A 80 12.73 -13.78 -19.37
N ARG A 81 13.76 -14.07 -20.14
CA ARG A 81 15.16 -13.69 -19.81
C ARG A 81 15.33 -12.20 -19.68
N ASP A 82 14.70 -11.44 -20.57
CA ASP A 82 14.66 -9.98 -20.54
C ASP A 82 14.07 -9.43 -19.22
N MET A 83 13.03 -10.08 -18.71
CA MET A 83 12.40 -9.69 -17.43
C MET A 83 13.23 -10.11 -16.21
N GLN A 84 13.99 -11.20 -16.31
CA GLN A 84 14.91 -11.61 -15.25
C GLN A 84 16.11 -10.66 -15.15
N GLU A 85 16.51 -10.03 -16.24
CA GLU A 85 17.58 -9.02 -16.27
C GLU A 85 17.07 -7.61 -15.90
N GLY A 86 15.90 -7.23 -16.37
CA GLY A 86 15.35 -5.88 -16.21
C GLY A 86 14.45 -5.67 -14.98
N GLY A 87 13.87 -6.75 -14.45
CA GLY A 87 12.95 -6.69 -13.30
C GLY A 87 11.60 -6.06 -13.61
N LEU A 88 10.80 -5.86 -12.55
CA LEU A 88 9.46 -5.25 -12.63
C LEU A 88 9.48 -3.78 -12.24
N ARG A 89 8.76 -2.96 -12.99
CA ARG A 89 8.60 -1.52 -12.73
C ARG A 89 7.15 -1.23 -12.35
N ILE A 90 6.93 -0.64 -11.18
CA ILE A 90 5.61 -0.36 -10.61
C ILE A 90 5.45 1.15 -10.49
N GLY A 91 4.57 1.75 -11.29
CA GLY A 91 4.29 3.18 -11.27
C GLY A 91 3.38 3.60 -10.11
N LEU A 92 3.64 4.75 -9.49
CA LEU A 92 2.76 5.36 -8.51
C LEU A 92 2.05 6.57 -9.10
N PHE A 93 0.72 6.52 -9.13
CA PHE A 93 -0.14 7.59 -9.61
C PHE A 93 -1.06 8.10 -8.50
N GLY A 94 -1.55 9.29 -8.63
CA GLY A 94 -2.54 9.82 -7.70
C GLY A 94 -2.52 11.36 -7.65
N PRO A 95 -3.63 12.01 -7.26
CA PRO A 95 -3.73 13.45 -7.23
C PRO A 95 -2.75 14.09 -6.25
N ALA A 96 -2.47 15.38 -6.43
CA ALA A 96 -1.71 16.15 -5.45
C ALA A 96 -2.38 16.06 -4.08
N GLY A 97 -1.60 15.88 -3.03
CA GLY A 97 -2.11 15.73 -1.66
C GLY A 97 -2.67 14.35 -1.31
N SER A 98 -2.70 13.37 -2.23
CA SER A 98 -3.18 12.00 -1.94
C SER A 98 -2.26 11.20 -1.01
N GLY A 99 -1.06 11.67 -0.70
CA GLY A 99 -0.11 10.98 0.17
C GLY A 99 0.86 10.04 -0.55
N LYS A 100 1.09 10.20 -1.87
CA LYS A 100 2.04 9.39 -2.66
C LYS A 100 3.44 9.37 -2.06
N SER A 101 4.06 10.53 -1.86
CA SER A 101 5.42 10.61 -1.30
C SER A 101 5.51 10.01 0.10
N SER A 102 4.47 10.22 0.92
CA SER A 102 4.39 9.60 2.25
C SER A 102 4.25 8.07 2.15
N PHE A 103 3.56 7.57 1.13
CA PHE A 103 3.43 6.13 0.89
C PHE A 103 4.76 5.54 0.40
N ILE A 104 5.48 6.20 -0.53
CA ILE A 104 6.82 5.80 -0.95
C ILE A 104 7.76 5.72 0.25
N ASN A 105 7.81 6.76 1.09
CA ASN A 105 8.61 6.76 2.32
C ASN A 105 8.23 5.62 3.27
N THR A 106 6.94 5.25 3.31
CA THR A 106 6.46 4.12 4.11
C THR A 106 6.96 2.79 3.51
N CYS A 107 6.96 2.62 2.18
CA CYS A 107 7.52 1.46 1.49
C CYS A 107 9.03 1.34 1.73
N GLU A 108 9.78 2.41 1.56
CA GLU A 108 11.22 2.41 1.80
C GLU A 108 11.55 2.05 3.25
N ARG A 109 10.83 2.64 4.23
CA ARG A 109 11.00 2.29 5.64
C ARG A 109 10.64 0.85 5.93
N ALA A 110 9.58 0.33 5.31
CA ALA A 110 9.19 -1.06 5.44
C ALA A 110 10.25 -2.02 4.88
N MET A 111 10.94 -1.66 3.80
CA MET A 111 11.94 -2.48 3.11
C MET A 111 13.35 -2.34 3.71
N LYS A 112 13.82 -1.13 4.02
CA LYS A 112 15.24 -0.85 4.28
C LYS A 112 15.69 -0.99 5.74
N GLN A 113 14.83 -1.31 6.69
CA GLN A 113 15.18 -1.39 8.13
C GLN A 113 15.97 -0.16 8.62
N GLY A 114 15.29 0.82 9.14
CA GLY A 114 15.95 1.94 9.82
C GLY A 114 15.27 3.29 9.60
N LEU A 115 15.67 4.25 10.45
CA LEU A 115 15.19 5.64 10.45
C LEU A 115 15.87 6.49 9.36
N ARG A 116 16.22 5.94 8.20
CA ARG A 116 16.64 6.80 7.09
C ARG A 116 15.40 7.56 6.63
N ARG A 117 15.45 8.87 6.64
CA ARG A 117 14.47 9.73 5.96
C ARG A 117 14.44 9.26 4.52
N GLY A 118 13.26 8.91 4.03
CA GLY A 118 13.11 8.54 2.64
C GLY A 118 13.59 9.70 1.76
N ASN A 119 14.21 9.38 0.65
CA ASN A 119 14.72 10.35 -0.32
C ASN A 119 13.62 11.17 -1.02
N ALA A 120 12.34 10.91 -0.75
CA ALA A 120 11.22 11.62 -1.35
C ALA A 120 11.17 13.13 -1.02
N ASP A 121 11.93 13.59 0.00
CA ASP A 121 12.07 15.03 0.33
C ASP A 121 13.04 15.79 -0.59
N ILE A 122 13.82 15.11 -1.42
CA ILE A 122 14.80 15.76 -2.33
C ILE A 122 14.11 16.47 -3.50
N GLN A 123 12.81 16.34 -3.62
CA GLN A 123 12.03 16.77 -4.78
C GLN A 123 11.70 18.28 -4.80
N THR A 124 12.05 19.05 -3.79
CA THR A 124 11.89 20.52 -3.78
C THR A 124 12.93 21.27 -4.63
N ALA A 125 13.93 20.57 -5.16
CA ALA A 125 15.00 21.18 -5.94
C ALA A 125 14.63 21.48 -7.41
N TYR A 126 13.53 20.91 -7.91
CA TYR A 126 13.06 21.19 -9.26
C TYR A 126 11.90 22.19 -9.19
N GLY A 127 11.97 23.26 -10.02
CA GLY A 127 11.01 24.35 -10.02
C GLY A 127 9.54 23.93 -10.13
N GLU A 128 8.62 24.79 -9.73
CA GLU A 128 7.19 24.57 -9.83
C GLU A 128 6.82 24.19 -11.28
N GLY A 129 6.18 23.00 -11.45
CA GLY A 129 5.68 22.52 -12.74
C GLY A 129 6.55 21.50 -13.45
N THR A 130 7.79 21.22 -12.99
CA THR A 130 8.63 20.18 -13.60
C THR A 130 8.35 18.82 -12.99
N ILE A 131 7.96 17.85 -13.83
CA ILE A 131 7.78 16.46 -13.43
C ILE A 131 9.01 15.67 -13.88
N VAL A 132 9.73 15.11 -12.93
CA VAL A 132 10.85 14.20 -13.20
C VAL A 132 10.50 12.82 -12.63
N LEU A 133 10.62 11.77 -13.45
CA LEU A 133 10.43 10.40 -12.99
C LEU A 133 11.57 10.02 -12.04
N GLN A 134 11.21 9.41 -10.91
CA GLN A 134 12.18 8.92 -9.93
C GLN A 134 11.92 7.47 -9.59
N GLU A 135 13.00 6.70 -9.46
CA GLU A 135 12.96 5.31 -8.99
C GLU A 135 13.29 5.23 -7.51
N TYR A 136 12.66 4.26 -6.86
CA TYR A 136 12.82 3.94 -5.44
C TYR A 136 12.94 2.43 -5.29
N LEU A 137 13.64 1.99 -4.26
CA LEU A 137 13.94 0.59 -3.97
C LEU A 137 14.88 -0.09 -5.00
N ASP A 138 15.42 0.66 -5.94
CA ASP A 138 16.42 0.25 -6.92
C ASP A 138 17.79 -0.07 -6.29
N ASP A 139 18.02 0.41 -5.07
CA ASP A 139 19.22 0.14 -4.25
C ASP A 139 19.11 -1.15 -3.40
N ILE A 140 18.01 -1.90 -3.54
CA ILE A 140 17.81 -3.19 -2.89
C ILE A 140 18.08 -4.29 -3.92
N ASP A 141 18.81 -5.34 -3.54
CA ASP A 141 19.02 -6.50 -4.38
C ASP A 141 17.73 -7.33 -4.51
N ASN A 142 16.83 -6.85 -5.38
CA ASN A 142 15.58 -7.51 -5.77
C ASN A 142 15.23 -7.13 -7.21
N ASP A 143 14.30 -7.85 -7.83
CA ASP A 143 13.93 -7.66 -9.22
C ASP A 143 12.70 -6.76 -9.38
N PHE A 144 12.59 -5.67 -8.61
CA PHE A 144 11.57 -4.65 -8.83
C PHE A 144 11.95 -3.28 -8.30
N CYS A 145 11.37 -2.23 -8.87
CA CYS A 145 11.46 -0.86 -8.39
C CYS A 145 10.08 -0.19 -8.37
N LEU A 146 9.96 0.89 -7.59
CA LEU A 146 8.82 1.80 -7.61
C LEU A 146 9.20 3.04 -8.42
N VAL A 147 8.31 3.50 -9.30
CA VAL A 147 8.50 4.70 -10.12
C VAL A 147 7.48 5.75 -9.73
N ASP A 148 7.93 6.88 -9.16
CA ASP A 148 7.04 8.01 -8.88
C ASP A 148 6.80 8.81 -10.16
N THR A 149 5.53 8.86 -10.57
CA THR A 149 5.11 9.52 -11.80
C THR A 149 4.58 10.94 -11.57
N ARG A 150 4.49 11.40 -10.33
CA ARG A 150 3.96 12.70 -9.91
C ARG A 150 2.73 13.22 -10.68
N GLY A 151 1.68 13.52 -9.96
CA GLY A 151 0.66 14.55 -10.24
C GLY A 151 0.00 14.64 -11.62
N PHE A 152 -0.18 13.53 -12.34
CA PHE A 152 -0.97 13.48 -13.56
C PHE A 152 -2.45 13.57 -13.23
N PHE A 153 -3.15 14.63 -13.55
CA PHE A 153 -4.63 14.71 -13.42
C PHE A 153 -5.25 16.04 -13.93
N GLN A 154 -4.73 16.61 -15.03
CA GLN A 154 -5.34 17.80 -15.61
C GLN A 154 -6.21 17.51 -16.86
N HIS A 155 -6.39 16.26 -17.27
CA HIS A 155 -7.37 15.82 -18.27
C HIS A 155 -7.25 16.38 -19.69
N ASN A 156 -6.04 16.69 -20.15
CA ASN A 156 -5.83 17.10 -21.51
C ASN A 156 -5.17 15.99 -22.36
N ILE A 157 -5.21 16.16 -23.68
CA ILE A 157 -4.61 15.22 -24.64
C ILE A 157 -3.10 15.05 -24.44
N ASP A 158 -2.44 16.10 -23.96
CA ASP A 158 -1.00 16.12 -23.70
C ASP A 158 -0.62 15.20 -22.54
N GLU A 159 -1.49 15.09 -21.53
CA GLU A 159 -1.30 14.14 -20.43
C GLU A 159 -1.44 12.68 -20.86
N LEU A 160 -2.32 12.40 -21.84
CA LEU A 160 -2.46 11.06 -22.40
C LEU A 160 -1.19 10.59 -23.10
N THR A 161 -0.60 11.46 -23.90
CA THR A 161 0.64 11.17 -24.61
C THR A 161 1.77 10.95 -23.60
N ALA A 162 1.91 11.83 -22.60
CA ALA A 162 2.89 11.70 -21.56
C ALA A 162 2.68 10.44 -20.72
N LEU A 163 1.43 10.07 -20.40
CA LEU A 163 1.10 8.81 -19.71
C LEU A 163 1.54 7.60 -20.53
N ALA A 164 1.23 7.58 -21.83
CA ALA A 164 1.63 6.51 -22.73
C ALA A 164 3.16 6.39 -22.79
N ASP A 165 3.88 7.50 -22.89
CA ASP A 165 5.34 7.54 -22.96
C ASP A 165 5.98 7.03 -21.65
N ILE A 166 5.41 7.36 -20.50
CA ILE A 166 5.84 6.81 -19.20
C ILE A 166 5.56 5.32 -19.12
N VAL A 167 4.35 4.91 -19.46
CA VAL A 167 3.93 3.49 -19.33
C VAL A 167 4.74 2.59 -20.26
N HIS A 168 5.10 3.05 -21.45
CA HIS A 168 5.93 2.30 -22.39
C HIS A 168 7.44 2.55 -22.23
N GLY A 169 7.85 3.21 -21.13
CA GLY A 169 9.26 3.41 -20.82
C GLY A 169 10.02 4.32 -21.77
N ARG A 170 9.32 5.13 -22.59
CA ARG A 170 9.94 6.13 -23.47
C ARG A 170 10.50 7.30 -22.67
N ILE A 171 9.89 7.63 -21.53
CA ILE A 171 10.45 8.56 -20.54
C ILE A 171 11.07 7.73 -19.43
N ARG A 172 12.38 7.92 -19.22
CA ARG A 172 13.17 7.17 -18.23
C ARG A 172 13.33 7.94 -16.92
N PRO A 173 13.65 7.24 -15.83
CA PRO A 173 14.00 7.89 -14.57
C PRO A 173 15.09 8.95 -14.74
N GLY A 174 14.94 10.06 -14.03
CA GLY A 174 15.81 11.21 -14.17
C GLY A 174 15.49 12.15 -15.34
N GLN A 175 14.59 11.75 -16.25
CA GLN A 175 14.14 12.60 -17.34
C GLN A 175 12.92 13.44 -16.95
N GLU A 176 12.87 14.65 -17.51
CA GLU A 176 11.76 15.57 -17.38
C GLU A 176 10.58 15.14 -18.28
N VAL A 177 9.38 15.05 -17.70
CA VAL A 177 8.14 14.84 -18.45
C VAL A 177 7.70 16.15 -19.09
N LYS A 178 7.75 16.24 -20.41
CA LYS A 178 7.31 17.42 -21.18
C LYS A 178 5.89 17.20 -21.69
N PHE A 179 4.99 18.12 -21.33
CA PHE A 179 3.62 18.13 -21.86
C PHE A 179 3.54 18.95 -23.15
N GLY A 180 2.69 18.53 -24.09
CA GLY A 180 2.34 19.32 -25.29
C GLY A 180 3.41 19.45 -26.36
N ARG A 181 4.54 18.78 -26.25
CA ARG A 181 5.45 18.58 -27.37
C ARG A 181 5.45 17.11 -27.75
N SER A 182 5.11 16.84 -29.01
CA SER A 182 5.65 15.65 -29.67
C SER A 182 7.16 15.74 -29.43
N ALA A 183 7.69 14.90 -28.52
CA ALA A 183 9.11 14.67 -28.49
C ALA A 183 9.50 14.41 -29.95
N ASP A 184 10.53 15.09 -30.46
CA ASP A 184 11.14 14.67 -31.71
C ASP A 184 11.27 13.16 -31.56
N LYS A 185 10.50 12.43 -32.39
CA LYS A 185 10.39 10.99 -32.32
C LYS A 185 11.74 10.43 -32.82
N GLU A 186 12.77 10.50 -31.99
CA GLU A 186 13.76 9.46 -32.04
C GLU A 186 12.99 8.18 -31.76
N GLU A 187 13.01 7.24 -32.70
CA GLU A 187 12.50 5.88 -32.52
C GLU A 187 13.24 5.30 -31.30
N ILE A 188 12.69 5.54 -30.13
CA ILE A 188 13.17 4.88 -28.91
C ILE A 188 12.62 3.47 -29.02
N ASP A 189 13.50 2.52 -29.27
CA ASP A 189 13.16 1.10 -29.22
C ASP A 189 12.41 0.82 -27.92
N GLU A 190 11.13 0.42 -28.07
CA GLU A 190 10.28 0.05 -26.96
C GLU A 190 10.80 -1.28 -26.38
N TYR A 191 11.64 -1.16 -25.35
CA TYR A 191 12.13 -2.35 -24.63
C TYR A 191 11.19 -2.67 -23.47
N PHE A 192 10.47 -3.80 -23.56
CA PHE A 192 9.40 -4.18 -22.64
C PHE A 192 9.80 -4.15 -21.15
N PRO A 193 10.99 -4.56 -20.70
CA PRO A 193 11.42 -4.40 -19.32
C PRO A 193 11.46 -2.96 -18.79
N ASN A 194 11.46 -1.96 -19.67
CA ASN A 194 11.37 -0.54 -19.27
C ASN A 194 9.92 -0.06 -19.06
N TRP A 195 8.92 -0.86 -19.43
CA TRP A 195 7.52 -0.51 -19.27
C TRP A 195 7.09 -0.53 -17.79
N LEU A 196 6.02 0.18 -17.47
CA LEU A 196 5.33 -0.02 -16.20
C LEU A 196 4.47 -1.29 -16.29
N HIS A 197 4.80 -2.29 -15.51
CA HIS A 197 4.12 -3.57 -15.50
C HIS A 197 2.85 -3.58 -14.63
N ALA A 198 2.83 -2.73 -13.59
CA ALA A 198 1.65 -2.44 -12.78
C ALA A 198 1.67 -0.98 -12.32
N ILE A 199 0.53 -0.48 -11.85
CA ILE A 199 0.43 0.82 -11.19
C ILE A 199 -0.25 0.70 -9.84
N ILE A 200 0.18 1.55 -8.91
CA ILE A 200 -0.47 1.80 -7.64
C ILE A 200 -1.13 3.17 -7.72
N ILE A 201 -2.46 3.22 -7.68
CA ILE A 201 -3.20 4.48 -7.59
C ILE A 201 -3.38 4.83 -6.12
N VAL A 202 -2.86 5.99 -5.72
CA VAL A 202 -2.93 6.49 -4.35
C VAL A 202 -4.02 7.54 -4.24
N LEU A 203 -5.06 7.26 -3.45
CA LEU A 203 -6.18 8.14 -3.14
C LEU A 203 -6.19 8.47 -1.65
N SER A 204 -6.72 9.64 -1.28
CA SER A 204 -6.94 9.97 0.13
C SER A 204 -8.36 9.61 0.54
N ALA A 205 -8.54 8.91 1.66
CA ALA A 205 -9.86 8.61 2.23
C ALA A 205 -10.67 9.87 2.56
N THR A 206 -9.97 10.98 2.83
CA THR A 206 -10.59 12.27 3.17
C THR A 206 -10.76 13.20 1.97
N ASP A 207 -10.45 12.76 0.75
CA ASP A 207 -10.58 13.58 -0.44
C ASP A 207 -12.06 13.73 -0.83
N PRO A 208 -12.60 14.95 -0.88
CA PRO A 208 -14.00 15.19 -1.28
C PRO A 208 -14.33 14.63 -2.67
N ARG A 209 -13.34 14.60 -3.59
CA ARG A 209 -13.49 14.05 -4.96
C ARG A 209 -13.64 12.53 -4.99
N LEU A 210 -13.19 11.83 -3.97
CA LEU A 210 -13.48 10.41 -3.78
C LEU A 210 -14.85 10.24 -3.16
N GLN A 211 -15.20 11.11 -2.22
CA GLN A 211 -16.46 11.04 -1.49
C GLN A 211 -17.69 11.33 -2.35
N ASP A 212 -17.58 12.21 -3.36
CA ASP A 212 -18.67 12.48 -4.28
C ASP A 212 -18.96 11.31 -5.26
N GLY A 213 -18.06 10.33 -5.35
CA GLY A 213 -18.19 9.14 -6.17
C GLY A 213 -18.10 9.36 -7.70
N HIS A 214 -17.97 10.58 -8.15
CA HIS A 214 -18.00 10.93 -9.58
C HIS A 214 -16.69 11.53 -10.06
N THR A 215 -16.12 12.48 -9.33
CA THR A 215 -14.96 13.26 -9.79
C THR A 215 -13.77 12.36 -10.07
N HIS A 216 -13.33 11.53 -9.11
CA HIS A 216 -12.22 10.60 -9.36
C HIS A 216 -12.56 9.55 -10.40
N ARG A 217 -13.79 9.06 -10.46
CA ARG A 217 -14.21 8.10 -11.48
C ARG A 217 -14.03 8.66 -12.89
N ASN A 218 -14.36 9.92 -13.10
CA ASN A 218 -14.18 10.59 -14.37
C ASN A 218 -12.71 10.89 -14.64
N ASN A 219 -12.02 11.39 -13.63
CA ASN A 219 -10.64 11.82 -13.71
C ASN A 219 -9.66 10.65 -13.97
N LEU A 220 -9.94 9.49 -13.40
CA LEU A 220 -9.11 8.30 -13.58
C LEU A 220 -9.54 7.40 -14.74
N LYS A 221 -10.61 7.79 -15.47
CA LYS A 221 -11.14 6.97 -16.57
C LYS A 221 -10.05 6.61 -17.57
N ILE A 222 -9.26 7.57 -17.98
CA ILE A 222 -8.18 7.40 -18.96
C ILE A 222 -7.11 6.44 -18.44
N VAL A 223 -6.62 6.67 -17.21
CA VAL A 223 -5.62 5.80 -16.59
C VAL A 223 -6.16 4.39 -16.43
N ARG A 224 -7.41 4.26 -15.96
CA ARG A 224 -8.10 2.96 -15.81
C ARG A 224 -8.25 2.23 -17.14
N ASP A 225 -8.69 2.93 -18.20
CA ASP A 225 -8.94 2.32 -19.52
C ASP A 225 -7.61 1.92 -20.18
N PHE A 226 -6.53 2.70 -19.96
CA PHE A 226 -5.20 2.41 -20.46
C PHE A 226 -4.51 1.28 -19.69
N MET A 227 -4.59 1.29 -18.36
CA MET A 227 -3.90 0.34 -17.49
C MET A 227 -4.69 -0.93 -17.18
N ARG A 228 -5.79 -1.19 -17.82
CA ARG A 228 -6.72 -2.32 -17.61
C ARG A 228 -6.11 -3.51 -16.85
N ARG A 229 -6.69 -3.89 -15.70
CA ARG A 229 -6.27 -5.04 -14.88
C ARG A 229 -4.84 -5.00 -14.33
N ARG A 230 -4.16 -3.85 -14.43
CA ARG A 230 -2.80 -3.63 -13.91
C ARG A 230 -2.78 -2.65 -12.74
N VAL A 231 -3.92 -2.47 -12.06
CA VAL A 231 -4.12 -1.44 -11.05
C VAL A 231 -4.28 -2.06 -9.66
N VAL A 232 -3.48 -1.57 -8.73
CA VAL A 232 -3.65 -1.73 -7.28
C VAL A 232 -4.00 -0.36 -6.71
N THR A 233 -4.89 -0.29 -5.73
CA THR A 233 -5.31 0.99 -5.13
C THR A 233 -4.90 1.07 -3.67
N VAL A 234 -4.34 2.19 -3.28
CA VAL A 234 -4.02 2.54 -1.88
C VAL A 234 -4.90 3.70 -1.45
N ILE A 235 -5.63 3.51 -0.38
CA ILE A 235 -6.43 4.55 0.27
C ILE A 235 -5.68 5.00 1.52
N THR A 236 -5.08 6.19 1.44
CA THR A 236 -4.31 6.79 2.54
C THR A 236 -5.22 7.49 3.55
N HIS A 237 -4.65 7.95 4.66
CA HIS A 237 -5.37 8.62 5.75
C HIS A 237 -6.47 7.74 6.38
N HIS A 238 -6.24 6.44 6.43
CA HIS A 238 -7.15 5.49 7.07
C HIS A 238 -7.44 5.83 8.54
N ASP A 239 -6.44 6.39 9.22
CA ASP A 239 -6.51 6.87 10.59
C ASP A 239 -7.44 8.08 10.82
N ARG A 240 -7.97 8.66 9.74
CA ARG A 240 -8.87 9.84 9.77
C ARG A 240 -10.32 9.54 9.42
N ILE A 241 -10.65 8.28 9.16
CA ILE A 241 -12.01 7.85 8.84
C ILE A 241 -12.53 6.89 9.92
N HIS A 242 -13.85 6.78 10.03
CA HIS A 242 -14.48 5.82 10.92
C HIS A 242 -14.69 4.49 10.17
N GLU A 243 -14.61 3.38 10.88
CA GLU A 243 -14.77 2.01 10.34
C GLU A 243 -16.07 1.85 9.51
N SER A 244 -17.16 2.50 9.92
CA SER A 244 -18.43 2.48 9.17
C SER A 244 -18.38 3.13 7.78
N GLN A 245 -17.33 3.87 7.44
CA GLN A 245 -17.14 4.53 6.16
C GLN A 245 -16.30 3.69 5.19
N GLU A 246 -15.60 2.65 5.67
CA GLU A 246 -14.65 1.87 4.90
C GLU A 246 -15.29 1.21 3.68
N GLU A 247 -16.45 0.58 3.86
CA GLU A 247 -17.15 -0.13 2.78
C GLU A 247 -17.57 0.82 1.64
N ASP A 248 -18.12 1.99 1.97
CA ASP A 248 -18.50 3.00 0.99
C ASP A 248 -17.29 3.57 0.24
N ILE A 249 -16.22 3.89 0.96
CA ILE A 249 -14.96 4.38 0.39
C ILE A 249 -14.32 3.31 -0.51
N LEU A 250 -14.33 2.05 -0.09
CA LEU A 250 -13.82 0.93 -0.86
C LEU A 250 -14.57 0.78 -2.20
N ALA A 251 -15.90 0.82 -2.17
CA ALA A 251 -16.74 0.74 -3.36
C ALA A 251 -16.48 1.90 -4.33
N LYS A 252 -16.37 3.12 -3.81
CA LYS A 252 -16.06 4.32 -4.61
C LYS A 252 -14.66 4.27 -5.20
N ALA A 253 -13.67 3.82 -4.45
CA ALA A 253 -12.30 3.64 -4.92
C ALA A 253 -12.22 2.58 -6.03
N SER A 254 -12.90 1.43 -5.88
CA SER A 254 -13.00 0.39 -6.91
C SER A 254 -13.64 0.94 -8.19
N ALA A 255 -14.75 1.65 -8.07
CA ALA A 255 -15.43 2.27 -9.21
C ALA A 255 -14.57 3.33 -9.93
N ALA A 256 -13.76 4.07 -9.17
CA ALA A 256 -12.88 5.12 -9.71
C ALA A 256 -11.65 4.53 -10.42
N THR A 257 -10.99 3.54 -9.82
CA THR A 257 -9.69 3.03 -10.28
C THR A 257 -9.79 1.79 -11.16
N GLY A 258 -10.90 1.05 -11.06
CA GLY A 258 -11.06 -0.25 -11.72
C GLY A 258 -10.28 -1.38 -11.03
N SER A 259 -9.71 -1.15 -9.84
CA SER A 259 -9.11 -2.20 -9.04
C SER A 259 -10.17 -3.17 -8.52
N ALA A 260 -9.87 -4.46 -8.52
CA ALA A 260 -10.67 -5.44 -7.81
C ALA A 260 -10.56 -5.18 -6.28
N LEU A 261 -11.59 -5.56 -5.53
CA LEU A 261 -11.66 -5.24 -4.09
C LEU A 261 -10.48 -5.82 -3.28
N ASP A 262 -9.98 -6.98 -3.67
CA ASP A 262 -8.81 -7.65 -3.08
C ASP A 262 -7.46 -6.98 -3.42
N HIS A 263 -7.48 -6.02 -4.34
CA HIS A 263 -6.34 -5.17 -4.71
C HIS A 263 -6.50 -3.72 -4.23
N ILE A 264 -7.38 -3.46 -3.25
CA ILE A 264 -7.56 -2.15 -2.63
C ILE A 264 -7.18 -2.25 -1.15
N PHE A 265 -6.30 -1.35 -0.70
CA PHE A 265 -5.72 -1.39 0.64
C PHE A 265 -5.87 -0.04 1.34
N PHE A 266 -6.31 -0.08 2.59
CA PHE A 266 -6.25 1.09 3.47
C PHE A 266 -4.88 1.16 4.15
N VAL A 267 -4.25 2.32 4.11
CA VAL A 267 -2.93 2.55 4.71
C VAL A 267 -2.93 3.86 5.50
N ALA A 268 -2.49 3.79 6.74
CA ALA A 268 -2.11 4.97 7.50
C ALA A 268 -0.61 5.20 7.32
N ASN A 269 -0.23 6.16 6.48
CA ASN A 269 1.18 6.45 6.22
C ASN A 269 1.91 6.92 7.48
N TYR A 270 3.23 6.78 7.50
CA TYR A 270 4.05 7.42 8.52
C TYR A 270 3.97 8.95 8.40
N HIS A 271 3.76 9.61 9.53
CA HIS A 271 4.03 11.05 9.65
C HIS A 271 5.53 11.28 9.76
N ILE A 272 6.01 12.41 9.23
CA ILE A 272 7.44 12.80 9.22
C ILE A 272 8.05 12.76 10.63
N ASP A 273 7.26 13.08 11.65
CA ASP A 273 7.71 13.15 13.05
C ASP A 273 7.63 11.83 13.81
N LYS A 274 7.00 10.79 13.23
CA LYS A 274 6.82 9.51 13.93
C LYS A 274 8.08 8.68 13.88
N LYS A 275 8.87 8.71 14.96
CA LYS A 275 10.11 7.94 15.10
C LYS A 275 9.88 6.46 15.38
N GLU A 276 8.75 6.11 15.99
CA GLU A 276 8.45 4.73 16.38
C GLU A 276 8.01 3.86 15.19
N THR A 277 8.41 2.59 15.22
CA THR A 277 7.99 1.60 14.23
C THR A 277 6.54 1.19 14.48
N ASP A 278 5.69 1.40 13.51
CA ASP A 278 4.34 0.88 13.46
C ASP A 278 4.28 -0.33 12.53
N TYR A 279 4.15 -1.52 13.14
CA TYR A 279 4.17 -2.77 12.39
C TYR A 279 2.95 -2.94 11.47
N ASN A 280 1.78 -2.35 11.82
CA ASN A 280 0.61 -2.39 10.95
C ASN A 280 0.82 -1.55 9.69
N THR A 281 1.34 -0.33 9.86
CA THR A 281 1.68 0.56 8.73
C THR A 281 2.67 -0.10 7.77
N GLU A 282 3.76 -0.69 8.31
CA GLU A 282 4.75 -1.37 7.48
C GLU A 282 4.18 -2.63 6.81
N MET A 283 3.35 -3.41 7.52
CA MET A 283 2.70 -4.58 6.97
C MET A 283 1.79 -4.20 5.80
N GLY A 284 0.96 -3.17 5.95
CA GLY A 284 0.11 -2.67 4.88
C GLY A 284 0.90 -2.29 3.62
N ALA A 285 2.00 -1.55 3.77
CA ALA A 285 2.85 -1.20 2.64
C ALA A 285 3.47 -2.43 1.94
N LEU A 286 3.94 -3.42 2.73
CA LEU A 286 4.46 -4.68 2.19
C LEU A 286 3.38 -5.49 1.45
N GLU A 287 2.14 -5.47 1.93
CA GLU A 287 1.00 -6.12 1.27
C GLU A 287 0.65 -5.47 -0.06
N VAL A 288 0.63 -4.16 -0.10
CA VAL A 288 0.43 -3.41 -1.36
C VAL A 288 1.50 -3.75 -2.38
N MET A 289 2.78 -3.73 -2.00
CA MET A 289 3.88 -4.08 -2.90
C MET A 289 3.76 -5.52 -3.41
N LYS A 290 3.45 -6.48 -2.53
CA LYS A 290 3.23 -7.88 -2.93
C LYS A 290 2.06 -8.01 -3.91
N SER A 291 0.95 -7.30 -3.68
CA SER A 291 -0.19 -7.27 -4.58
C SER A 291 0.18 -6.67 -5.95
N ALA A 292 0.97 -5.59 -5.97
CA ALA A 292 1.43 -4.98 -7.21
C ALA A 292 2.35 -5.91 -8.02
N LEU A 293 3.24 -6.64 -7.36
CA LEU A 293 4.08 -7.65 -8.00
C LEU A 293 3.24 -8.79 -8.60
N HIS A 294 2.21 -9.24 -7.88
CA HIS A 294 1.28 -10.27 -8.38
C HIS A 294 0.58 -9.83 -9.67
N VAL A 295 0.08 -8.61 -9.67
CA VAL A 295 -0.56 -8.00 -10.85
C VAL A 295 0.43 -7.82 -12.00
N ALA A 296 1.66 -7.38 -11.70
CA ALA A 296 2.71 -7.17 -12.68
C ALA A 296 3.15 -8.48 -13.36
N GLU A 297 3.43 -9.53 -12.60
CA GLU A 297 3.78 -10.86 -13.17
C GLU A 297 2.67 -11.40 -14.07
N ARG A 298 1.40 -11.22 -13.66
CA ARG A 298 0.26 -11.61 -14.49
C ARG A 298 0.22 -10.85 -15.81
N TYR A 299 0.53 -9.55 -15.79
CA TYR A 299 0.59 -8.74 -17.00
C TYR A 299 1.73 -9.19 -17.92
N VAL A 300 2.92 -9.39 -17.38
CA VAL A 300 4.07 -9.90 -18.15
C VAL A 300 3.72 -11.22 -18.82
N LYS A 301 3.10 -12.15 -18.10
CA LYS A 301 2.65 -13.42 -18.69
C LYS A 301 1.73 -13.20 -19.89
N MET A 302 0.73 -12.35 -19.77
CA MET A 302 -0.22 -12.07 -20.84
C MET A 302 0.47 -11.45 -22.06
N HIS A 303 1.40 -10.54 -21.83
CA HIS A 303 2.19 -9.92 -22.90
C HIS A 303 3.07 -10.94 -23.61
N LYS A 304 3.80 -11.79 -22.88
CA LYS A 304 4.66 -12.83 -23.45
C LYS A 304 3.87 -13.91 -24.20
N LEU A 305 2.64 -14.21 -23.79
CA LEU A 305 1.76 -15.09 -24.54
C LEU A 305 1.31 -14.46 -25.85
N GLN A 306 1.05 -13.16 -25.87
CA GLN A 306 0.70 -12.43 -27.08
C GLN A 306 1.89 -12.40 -28.05
N GLU A 307 3.09 -12.06 -27.58
CA GLU A 307 4.31 -12.12 -28.40
C GLU A 307 4.54 -13.49 -29.02
N LEU A 308 4.24 -14.56 -28.29
CA LEU A 308 4.39 -15.93 -28.82
C LEU A 308 3.37 -16.19 -29.94
N ALA A 309 2.11 -15.81 -29.75
CA ALA A 309 1.05 -15.98 -30.73
C ALA A 309 1.36 -15.19 -32.03
N ASP A 310 1.79 -13.92 -31.87
CA ASP A 310 2.13 -13.07 -33.02
C ASP A 310 3.26 -13.65 -33.87
N ARG A 311 4.28 -14.26 -33.22
CA ARG A 311 5.39 -14.95 -33.91
C ARG A 311 4.94 -16.23 -34.64
N GLU A 312 4.01 -16.98 -34.07
CA GLU A 312 3.45 -18.17 -34.69
C GLU A 312 2.64 -17.81 -35.94
N ASP A 313 1.86 -16.73 -35.89
CA ASP A 313 1.09 -16.22 -37.01
C ASP A 313 2.00 -15.70 -38.15
N GLU A 314 3.11 -15.01 -37.82
CA GLU A 314 4.11 -14.57 -38.81
C GLU A 314 4.88 -15.74 -39.49
N ALA A 315 5.06 -16.86 -38.77
CA ALA A 315 5.73 -18.03 -39.32
C ALA A 315 4.87 -18.87 -40.27
N ILE A 316 3.56 -18.61 -40.31
CA ILE A 316 2.57 -19.32 -41.16
C ILE A 316 2.38 -18.58 -42.52
N VAL A 317 2.73 -17.30 -42.58
CA VAL A 317 2.65 -16.44 -43.80
C VAL A 317 3.93 -16.56 -44.64
#